data_308d7df60836bee893828c8501694864
#
_entry.id   308d7df60836bee893828c8501694864
#
_cell.length_a   1.000
_cell.length_b   1.000
_cell.length_c   1.000
_cell.angle_alpha   90.00
_cell.angle_beta   90.00
_cell.angle_gamma   90.00
#
_symmetry.space_group_name_H-M   'P 1'
#
loop_
_entity.id
_entity.type
_entity.pdbx_description
1 polymer ?
#
loop_
_entity_poly.entity_id
_entity_poly.type
_entity_poly.pdbx_seq_one_letter_code
_entity_poly.pdbx_strand_id
1 'polypeptide(L)'
;SGVFHRFPKLKYIITESGCAWVPETLQRLDMAWKRISSGAVGEFQFAEGVTTPEPPSFYAKQNCYYGASSASPPELKDRDVIGTERILWGSDYPHYEGTYPDTRLALRHTFNTCGEDDTRAMLGLNAAKLYDFDLEALKPISDKCGPTWDELSVPLAPDEFPKDTHTNAFRTLD
;
A
#
# COMPACT_ATOMS: atom_id res chain seq x y z
N SER A 1 13.11 -12.54 -13.35
CA SER A 1 14.38 -12.91 -12.71
C SER A 1 14.26 -14.08 -11.72
N GLY A 2 13.06 -14.38 -11.22
CA GLY A 2 12.80 -15.50 -10.28
C GLY A 2 13.40 -15.31 -8.88
N VAL A 3 13.73 -14.08 -8.47
CA VAL A 3 14.34 -13.82 -7.16
C VAL A 3 13.43 -14.31 -6.02
N PHE A 4 12.15 -13.94 -6.05
CA PHE A 4 11.20 -14.34 -5.00
C PHE A 4 10.89 -15.84 -5.01
N HIS A 5 10.98 -16.50 -6.16
CA HIS A 5 10.91 -17.96 -6.23
C HIS A 5 12.08 -18.62 -5.51
N ARG A 6 13.30 -18.13 -5.74
CA ARG A 6 14.52 -18.65 -5.09
C ARG A 6 14.62 -18.26 -3.61
N PHE A 7 14.07 -17.12 -3.23
CA PHE A 7 14.14 -16.57 -1.88
C PHE A 7 12.74 -16.24 -1.33
N PRO A 8 11.90 -17.24 -1.02
CA PRO A 8 10.50 -17.04 -0.66
C PRO A 8 10.30 -16.27 0.65
N LYS A 9 11.32 -16.21 1.51
CA LYS A 9 11.28 -15.45 2.77
C LYS A 9 11.71 -13.99 2.62
N LEU A 10 12.25 -13.60 1.45
CA LEU A 10 12.65 -12.23 1.19
C LEU A 10 11.41 -11.32 1.26
N LYS A 11 11.53 -10.20 1.97
CA LYS A 11 10.53 -9.13 1.98
C LYS A 11 11.06 -7.97 1.14
N TYR A 12 10.20 -7.47 0.27
CA TYR A 12 10.52 -6.35 -0.62
C TYR A 12 9.51 -5.24 -0.40
N ILE A 13 9.97 -4.09 0.04
CA ILE A 13 9.13 -2.95 0.37
C ILE A 13 9.37 -1.88 -0.69
N ILE A 14 8.29 -1.47 -1.35
CA ILE A 14 8.30 -0.38 -2.34
C ILE A 14 7.72 0.83 -1.63
N THR A 15 8.55 1.84 -1.37
CA THR A 15 8.17 3.04 -0.64
C THR A 15 8.01 4.24 -1.58
N GLU A 16 7.27 5.26 -1.14
CA GLU A 16 7.10 6.56 -1.84
C GLU A 16 6.57 6.46 -3.28
N SER A 17 5.85 5.41 -3.60
CA SER A 17 5.29 5.20 -4.94
C SER A 17 3.78 4.98 -4.94
N GLY A 18 3.15 5.12 -3.78
CA GLY A 18 1.75 4.79 -3.61
C GLY A 18 1.46 3.31 -3.89
N CYS A 19 0.19 2.96 -4.01
CA CYS A 19 -0.22 1.58 -4.28
C CYS A 19 -1.28 1.43 -5.39
N ALA A 20 -1.85 2.52 -5.90
CA ALA A 20 -2.90 2.47 -6.93
C ALA A 20 -2.47 1.81 -8.25
N TRP A 21 -1.19 1.87 -8.58
CA TRP A 21 -0.61 1.26 -9.79
C TRP A 21 -0.48 -0.27 -9.73
N VAL A 22 -0.55 -0.86 -8.55
CA VAL A 22 -0.23 -2.27 -8.31
C VAL A 22 -1.18 -3.23 -9.04
N PRO A 23 -2.53 -3.08 -8.97
CA PRO A 23 -3.44 -4.02 -9.59
C PRO A 23 -3.24 -4.12 -11.11
N GLU A 24 -3.18 -2.99 -11.80
CA GLU A 24 -3.00 -2.96 -13.25
C GLU A 24 -1.64 -3.52 -13.67
N THR A 25 -0.59 -3.16 -12.94
CA THR A 25 0.77 -3.67 -13.22
C THR A 25 0.84 -5.18 -13.05
N LEU A 26 0.28 -5.73 -11.98
CA LEU A 26 0.27 -7.18 -11.76
C LEU A 26 -0.55 -7.91 -12.82
N GLN A 27 -1.70 -7.36 -13.22
CA GLN A 27 -2.50 -7.92 -14.31
C GLN A 27 -1.70 -7.98 -15.63
N ARG A 28 -1.01 -6.91 -15.98
CA ARG A 28 -0.16 -6.86 -17.18
C ARG A 28 1.00 -7.86 -17.13
N LEU A 29 1.64 -7.96 -15.97
CA LEU A 29 2.74 -8.91 -15.77
C LEU A 29 2.26 -10.36 -15.83
N ASP A 30 1.11 -10.68 -15.27
CA ASP A 30 0.52 -12.02 -15.32
C ASP A 30 0.12 -12.40 -16.74
N MET A 31 -0.44 -11.46 -17.51
CA MET A 31 -0.72 -11.69 -18.93
C MET A 31 0.55 -11.95 -19.73
N ALA A 32 1.62 -11.19 -19.48
CA ALA A 32 2.91 -11.42 -20.14
C ALA A 32 3.50 -12.79 -19.74
N TRP A 33 3.47 -13.12 -18.45
CA TRP A 33 3.91 -14.42 -17.93
C TRP A 33 3.15 -15.57 -18.61
N LYS A 34 1.82 -15.49 -18.70
CA LYS A 34 0.98 -16.51 -19.34
C LYS A 34 1.34 -16.71 -20.82
N ARG A 35 1.59 -15.62 -21.57
CA ARG A 35 2.00 -15.68 -22.98
C ARG A 35 3.36 -16.33 -23.14
N ILE A 36 4.35 -15.92 -22.35
CA ILE A 36 5.71 -16.47 -22.42
C ILE A 36 5.71 -17.95 -22.01
N SER A 37 4.95 -18.31 -20.96
CA SER A 37 4.83 -19.71 -20.50
C SER A 37 4.14 -20.63 -21.51
N SER A 38 3.41 -20.09 -22.49
CA SER A 38 2.83 -20.89 -23.58
C SER A 38 3.86 -21.32 -24.63
N GLY A 39 5.12 -20.86 -24.51
CA GLY A 39 6.23 -21.24 -25.39
C GLY A 39 6.40 -20.36 -26.62
N ALA A 40 5.40 -19.53 -26.99
CA ALA A 40 5.52 -18.64 -28.14
C ALA A 40 4.68 -17.36 -28.00
N VAL A 41 5.20 -16.24 -28.52
CA VAL A 41 4.46 -14.99 -28.67
C VAL A 41 4.76 -14.43 -30.06
N GLY A 42 3.80 -14.53 -30.98
CA GLY A 42 4.02 -14.18 -32.38
C GLY A 42 5.13 -15.06 -32.98
N GLU A 43 6.19 -14.43 -33.48
CA GLU A 43 7.37 -15.10 -34.06
C GLU A 43 8.41 -15.54 -33.01
N PHE A 44 8.27 -15.08 -31.77
CA PHE A 44 9.22 -15.40 -30.70
C PHE A 44 8.92 -16.75 -30.07
N GLN A 45 9.95 -17.58 -29.96
CA GLN A 45 9.93 -18.86 -29.27
C GLN A 45 10.65 -18.71 -27.92
N PHE A 46 10.09 -19.30 -26.88
CA PHE A 46 10.66 -19.27 -25.54
C PHE A 46 11.01 -20.71 -25.09
N ALA A 47 12.18 -20.83 -24.48
CA ALA A 47 12.60 -22.10 -23.92
C ALA A 47 11.70 -22.53 -22.76
N GLU A 48 11.55 -23.83 -22.55
CA GLU A 48 10.89 -24.38 -21.38
C GLU A 48 11.60 -23.89 -20.09
N GLY A 49 10.82 -23.54 -19.07
CA GLY A 49 11.34 -23.06 -17.79
C GLY A 49 11.90 -21.63 -17.80
N VAL A 50 11.71 -20.85 -18.87
CA VAL A 50 12.13 -19.45 -18.92
C VAL A 50 11.35 -18.55 -17.95
N THR A 51 10.12 -18.96 -17.60
CA THR A 51 9.30 -18.28 -16.60
C THR A 51 9.41 -18.95 -15.23
N THR A 52 9.02 -18.22 -14.19
CA THR A 52 8.80 -18.80 -12.85
C THR A 52 7.60 -19.74 -12.85
N PRO A 53 7.53 -20.75 -11.92
CA PRO A 53 6.39 -21.65 -11.82
C PRO A 53 5.05 -20.94 -11.61
N GLU A 54 5.06 -19.92 -10.72
CA GLU A 54 3.87 -19.14 -10.41
C GLU A 54 3.89 -17.78 -11.13
N PRO A 55 2.73 -17.13 -11.33
CA PRO A 55 2.63 -15.81 -11.93
C PRO A 55 3.22 -14.71 -11.03
N PRO A 56 3.60 -13.55 -11.60
CA PRO A 56 4.11 -12.41 -10.84
C PRO A 56 3.23 -11.97 -9.67
N SER A 57 1.90 -11.99 -9.82
CA SER A 57 0.96 -11.64 -8.74
C SER A 57 1.06 -12.56 -7.52
N PHE A 58 1.35 -13.84 -7.72
CA PHE A 58 1.60 -14.78 -6.62
C PHE A 58 2.79 -14.32 -5.78
N TYR A 59 3.92 -14.01 -6.43
CA TYR A 59 5.12 -13.56 -5.73
C TYR A 59 4.95 -12.17 -5.11
N ALA A 60 4.21 -11.28 -5.75
CA ALA A 60 3.89 -9.99 -5.18
C ALA A 60 3.13 -10.14 -3.86
N LYS A 61 2.10 -10.98 -3.84
CA LYS A 61 1.34 -11.29 -2.61
C LYS A 61 2.17 -12.00 -1.54
N GLN A 62 3.20 -12.75 -1.92
CA GLN A 62 4.07 -13.45 -0.98
C GLN A 62 5.14 -12.54 -0.38
N ASN A 63 5.73 -11.66 -1.19
CA ASN A 63 6.99 -11.00 -0.88
C ASN A 63 6.92 -9.48 -0.78
N CYS A 64 5.96 -8.82 -1.50
CA CYS A 64 5.96 -7.37 -1.64
C CYS A 64 5.07 -6.68 -0.60
N TYR A 65 5.52 -5.50 -0.19
CA TYR A 65 4.77 -4.53 0.62
C TYR A 65 4.84 -3.16 -0.07
N TYR A 66 3.83 -2.33 0.13
CA TYR A 66 3.67 -1.07 -0.57
C TYR A 66 3.54 0.06 0.43
N GLY A 67 4.51 0.97 0.43
CA GLY A 67 4.51 2.18 1.26
C GLY A 67 3.66 3.26 0.62
N ALA A 68 2.44 3.39 1.09
CA ALA A 68 1.49 4.41 0.68
C ALA A 68 1.70 5.69 1.51
N SER A 69 2.77 6.44 1.19
CA SER A 69 3.07 7.71 1.85
C SER A 69 2.01 8.75 1.50
N SER A 70 1.43 9.39 2.52
CA SER A 70 0.39 10.42 2.34
C SER A 70 -0.76 9.99 1.43
N ALA A 71 -1.18 8.72 1.52
CA ALA A 71 -2.17 8.12 0.63
C ALA A 71 -3.47 8.92 0.57
N SER A 72 -3.98 9.10 -0.65
CA SER A 72 -5.31 9.67 -0.93
C SER A 72 -6.39 8.56 -1.00
N PRO A 73 -7.69 8.89 -0.86
CA PRO A 73 -8.77 7.90 -0.94
C PRO A 73 -8.75 7.03 -2.22
N PRO A 74 -8.49 7.58 -3.43
CA PRO A 74 -8.40 6.78 -4.65
C PRO A 74 -7.33 5.69 -4.60
N GLU A 75 -6.21 5.91 -3.90
CA GLU A 75 -5.13 4.93 -3.80
C GLU A 75 -5.54 3.67 -3.03
N LEU A 76 -6.45 3.79 -2.08
CA LEU A 76 -6.93 2.67 -1.28
C LEU A 76 -8.17 1.98 -1.87
N LYS A 77 -8.65 2.43 -3.05
CA LYS A 77 -9.84 1.87 -3.69
C LYS A 77 -9.71 0.37 -3.95
N ASP A 78 -8.57 -0.06 -4.43
CA ASP A 78 -8.30 -1.44 -4.80
C ASP A 78 -7.47 -2.21 -3.74
N ARG A 79 -7.50 -1.76 -2.48
CA ARG A 79 -6.75 -2.36 -1.37
C ARG A 79 -7.00 -3.85 -1.19
N ASP A 80 -8.23 -4.32 -1.46
CA ASP A 80 -8.58 -5.75 -1.37
C ASP A 80 -7.87 -6.58 -2.45
N VAL A 81 -7.66 -5.99 -3.64
CA VAL A 81 -6.93 -6.64 -4.74
C VAL A 81 -5.43 -6.69 -4.44
N ILE A 82 -4.90 -5.60 -3.87
CA ILE A 82 -3.49 -5.49 -3.46
C ILE A 82 -3.20 -6.46 -2.31
N GLY A 83 -4.13 -6.57 -1.39
CA GLY A 83 -4.03 -7.20 -0.08
C GLY A 83 -3.79 -6.14 0.98
N THR A 84 -4.82 -5.86 1.80
CA THR A 84 -4.77 -4.84 2.86
C THR A 84 -3.56 -5.02 3.77
N GLU A 85 -3.17 -6.27 4.05
CA GLU A 85 -2.02 -6.63 4.88
C GLU A 85 -0.66 -6.32 4.24
N ARG A 86 -0.64 -5.83 2.99
CA ARG A 86 0.56 -5.45 2.23
C ARG A 86 0.76 -3.95 2.14
N ILE A 87 -0.21 -3.16 2.55
CA ILE A 87 -0.16 -1.71 2.50
C ILE A 87 0.37 -1.17 3.83
N LEU A 88 1.34 -0.27 3.75
CA LEU A 88 1.98 0.39 4.89
C LEU A 88 1.80 1.90 4.71
N TRP A 89 1.01 2.52 5.56
CA TRP A 89 0.85 3.97 5.53
C TRP A 89 2.06 4.67 6.14
N GLY A 90 2.42 5.84 5.61
CA GLY A 90 3.43 6.73 6.14
C GLY A 90 3.02 8.19 6.05
N SER A 91 3.42 9.01 7.03
CA SER A 91 3.15 10.45 7.05
C SER A 91 4.03 11.25 6.10
N ASP A 92 5.14 10.66 5.67
CA ASP A 92 6.18 11.29 4.87
C ASP A 92 6.86 12.51 5.56
N TYR A 93 6.80 12.54 6.89
CA TYR A 93 7.46 13.60 7.66
C TYR A 93 9.00 13.46 7.60
N PRO A 94 9.76 14.55 7.38
CA PRO A 94 9.36 15.96 7.33
C PRO A 94 9.24 16.54 5.90
N HIS A 95 8.93 15.73 4.90
CA HIS A 95 8.80 16.20 3.52
C HIS A 95 7.67 17.21 3.38
N TYR A 96 7.82 18.12 2.41
CA TYR A 96 6.88 19.21 2.14
C TYR A 96 5.49 18.72 1.72
N GLU A 97 5.42 17.64 0.94
CA GLU A 97 4.20 16.95 0.52
C GLU A 97 3.64 15.98 1.56
N GLY A 98 4.32 15.80 2.68
CA GLY A 98 3.89 14.97 3.79
C GLY A 98 2.60 15.47 4.45
N THR A 99 2.04 14.68 5.35
CA THR A 99 0.75 15.00 5.98
C THR A 99 0.82 16.03 7.09
N TYR A 100 2.02 16.39 7.58
CA TYR A 100 2.15 17.41 8.63
C TYR A 100 1.95 18.82 8.06
N PRO A 101 1.20 19.72 8.76
CA PRO A 101 0.60 19.54 10.09
C PRO A 101 -0.80 18.89 10.07
N ASP A 102 -1.38 18.60 8.91
CA ASP A 102 -2.76 18.20 8.71
C ASP A 102 -2.98 16.68 8.82
N THR A 103 -2.06 15.95 9.49
CA THR A 103 -2.06 14.47 9.52
C THR A 103 -3.40 13.88 9.94
N ARG A 104 -4.07 14.41 10.99
CA ARG A 104 -5.36 13.87 11.43
C ARG A 104 -6.47 14.08 10.41
N LEU A 105 -6.49 15.23 9.74
CA LEU A 105 -7.43 15.51 8.65
C LEU A 105 -7.17 14.60 7.45
N ALA A 106 -5.90 14.41 7.08
CA ALA A 106 -5.50 13.51 6.00
C ALA A 106 -5.93 12.06 6.29
N LEU A 107 -5.73 11.57 7.53
CA LEU A 107 -6.18 10.25 7.94
C LEU A 107 -7.70 10.10 7.88
N ARG A 108 -8.47 11.07 8.39
CA ARG A 108 -9.93 11.08 8.29
C ARG A 108 -10.37 11.05 6.84
N HIS A 109 -9.78 11.89 5.99
CA HIS A 109 -10.11 11.95 4.57
C HIS A 109 -9.86 10.62 3.87
N THR A 110 -8.73 10.00 4.12
CA THR A 110 -8.31 8.77 3.42
C THR A 110 -9.02 7.53 3.94
N PHE A 111 -9.23 7.40 5.25
CA PHE A 111 -9.64 6.15 5.87
C PHE A 111 -11.10 6.07 6.29
N ASN A 112 -11.89 7.17 6.19
CA ASN A 112 -13.30 7.15 6.60
C ASN A 112 -14.18 6.13 5.85
N THR A 113 -13.74 5.68 4.67
CA THR A 113 -14.44 4.66 3.88
C THR A 113 -13.87 3.24 4.06
N CYS A 114 -12.78 3.10 4.82
CA CYS A 114 -12.20 1.81 5.17
C CYS A 114 -12.88 1.26 6.44
N GLY A 115 -12.90 -0.05 6.61
CA GLY A 115 -13.30 -0.65 7.88
C GLY A 115 -12.25 -0.44 8.98
N GLU A 116 -12.63 -0.58 10.25
CA GLU A 116 -11.72 -0.40 11.39
C GLU A 116 -10.51 -1.31 11.30
N ASP A 117 -10.73 -2.61 11.02
CA ASP A 117 -9.65 -3.60 10.95
C ASP A 117 -8.65 -3.28 9.84
N ASP A 118 -9.14 -2.92 8.65
CA ASP A 118 -8.30 -2.50 7.52
C ASP A 118 -7.49 -1.25 7.86
N THR A 119 -8.14 -0.27 8.47
CA THR A 119 -7.50 0.98 8.89
C THR A 119 -6.38 0.72 9.90
N ARG A 120 -6.65 -0.06 10.94
CA ARG A 120 -5.65 -0.44 11.93
C ARG A 120 -4.49 -1.21 11.32
N ALA A 121 -4.78 -2.13 10.39
CA ALA A 121 -3.76 -2.89 9.67
C ALA A 121 -2.83 -1.95 8.90
N MET A 122 -3.37 -1.10 8.04
CA MET A 122 -2.59 -0.21 7.17
C MET A 122 -1.83 0.89 7.95
N LEU A 123 -2.43 1.45 9.01
CA LEU A 123 -1.83 2.53 9.79
C LEU A 123 -0.71 2.07 10.75
N GLY A 124 -0.66 0.79 11.11
CA GLY A 124 0.36 0.37 12.08
C GLY A 124 0.61 -1.12 12.18
N LEU A 125 -0.42 -1.97 12.22
CA LEU A 125 -0.24 -3.38 12.54
C LEU A 125 0.55 -4.13 11.47
N ASN A 126 0.43 -3.77 10.20
CA ASN A 126 1.22 -4.37 9.11
C ASN A 126 2.71 -4.04 9.28
N ALA A 127 3.04 -2.79 9.58
CA ALA A 127 4.42 -2.38 9.86
C ALA A 127 4.96 -3.05 11.12
N ALA A 128 4.16 -3.11 12.19
CA ALA A 128 4.55 -3.77 13.42
C ALA A 128 4.88 -5.25 13.19
N LYS A 129 4.06 -5.96 12.43
CA LYS A 129 4.30 -7.36 12.07
C LYS A 129 5.52 -7.53 11.15
N LEU A 130 5.72 -6.60 10.21
CA LEU A 130 6.81 -6.69 9.25
C LEU A 130 8.18 -6.43 9.88
N TYR A 131 8.24 -5.47 10.80
CA TYR A 131 9.48 -5.01 11.45
C TYR A 131 9.65 -5.52 12.88
N ASP A 132 8.74 -6.37 13.35
CA ASP A 132 8.74 -6.95 14.70
C ASP A 132 8.75 -5.87 15.81
N PHE A 133 7.86 -4.86 15.68
CA PHE A 133 7.73 -3.82 16.69
C PHE A 133 6.99 -4.34 17.94
N ASP A 134 7.49 -3.95 19.09
CA ASP A 134 6.85 -4.24 20.39
C ASP A 134 5.61 -3.35 20.57
N LEU A 135 4.43 -3.89 20.27
CA LEU A 135 3.16 -3.18 20.37
C LEU A 135 2.79 -2.81 21.82
N GLU A 136 3.20 -3.62 22.81
CA GLU A 136 2.94 -3.33 24.23
C GLU A 136 3.76 -2.11 24.68
N ALA A 137 5.03 -2.05 24.27
CA ALA A 137 5.88 -0.88 24.54
C ALA A 137 5.41 0.39 23.83
N LEU A 138 4.81 0.26 22.63
CA LEU A 138 4.30 1.39 21.86
C LEU A 138 2.92 1.86 22.30
N LYS A 139 2.14 1.01 22.95
CA LYS A 139 0.75 1.31 23.31
C LYS A 139 0.57 2.61 24.11
N PRO A 140 1.35 2.94 25.16
CA PRO A 140 1.19 4.19 25.90
C PRO A 140 1.40 5.44 25.06
N ILE A 141 2.27 5.35 24.03
CA ILE A 141 2.52 6.45 23.08
C ILE A 141 1.33 6.57 22.12
N SER A 142 0.89 5.45 21.57
CA SER A 142 -0.27 5.39 20.67
C SER A 142 -1.53 5.92 21.36
N ASP A 143 -1.80 5.52 22.59
CA ASP A 143 -2.96 5.99 23.37
C ASP A 143 -2.90 7.51 23.65
N LYS A 144 -1.70 8.08 23.75
CA LYS A 144 -1.52 9.51 24.02
C LYS A 144 -1.67 10.38 22.78
N CYS A 145 -1.18 9.96 21.62
CA CYS A 145 -1.08 10.83 20.44
C CYS A 145 -1.70 10.26 19.17
N GLY A 146 -2.04 8.98 19.15
CA GLY A 146 -2.72 8.35 18.01
C GLY A 146 -4.17 8.80 17.86
N PRO A 147 -4.74 8.78 16.65
CA PRO A 147 -6.16 8.99 16.45
C PRO A 147 -6.97 7.77 16.92
N THR A 148 -8.20 8.00 17.32
CA THR A 148 -9.16 6.92 17.59
C THR A 148 -9.90 6.52 16.32
N TRP A 149 -10.51 5.31 16.32
CA TRP A 149 -11.38 4.90 15.22
C TRP A 149 -12.60 5.83 15.09
N ASP A 150 -13.20 6.23 16.19
CA ASP A 150 -14.36 7.15 16.19
C ASP A 150 -14.00 8.48 15.51
N GLU A 151 -12.77 8.96 15.68
CA GLU A 151 -12.29 10.16 14.98
C GLU A 151 -12.11 9.89 13.48
N LEU A 152 -11.48 8.79 13.10
CA LEU A 152 -11.13 8.50 11.70
C LEU A 152 -12.34 8.10 10.84
N SER A 153 -13.37 7.51 11.43
CA SER A 153 -14.57 7.06 10.72
C SER A 153 -15.50 8.19 10.28
N VAL A 154 -15.28 9.41 10.79
CA VAL A 154 -16.10 10.57 10.45
C VAL A 154 -15.54 11.31 9.23
N PRO A 155 -16.27 11.40 8.11
CA PRO A 155 -15.84 12.18 6.96
C PRO A 155 -15.58 13.65 7.31
N LEU A 156 -14.68 14.29 6.56
CA LEU A 156 -14.49 15.74 6.68
C LEU A 156 -15.70 16.50 6.16
N ALA A 157 -16.16 17.51 6.91
CA ALA A 157 -17.07 18.50 6.39
C ALA A 157 -16.34 19.42 5.38
N PRO A 158 -17.05 20.06 4.43
CA PRO A 158 -16.43 20.91 3.42
C PRO A 158 -15.53 22.04 3.94
N ASP A 159 -15.85 22.56 5.14
CA ASP A 159 -15.10 23.63 5.81
C ASP A 159 -13.90 23.13 6.62
N GLU A 160 -13.80 21.83 6.84
CA GLU A 160 -12.64 21.20 7.51
C GLU A 160 -11.47 20.92 6.56
N PHE A 161 -11.69 20.99 5.23
CA PHE A 161 -10.58 20.77 4.28
C PHE A 161 -9.53 21.87 4.40
N PRO A 162 -8.24 21.52 4.52
CA PRO A 162 -7.17 22.53 4.61
C PRO A 162 -7.12 23.36 3.32
N LYS A 163 -7.04 24.69 3.45
CA LYS A 163 -7.07 25.62 2.31
C LYS A 163 -5.74 25.72 1.57
N ASP A 164 -4.63 25.60 2.31
CA ASP A 164 -3.28 25.81 1.80
C ASP A 164 -2.41 24.58 2.14
N THR A 165 -2.87 23.39 1.74
CA THR A 165 -2.14 22.15 2.00
C THR A 165 -1.35 21.71 0.78
N HIS A 166 -0.17 21.16 1.02
CA HIS A 166 0.71 20.57 0.01
C HIS A 166 0.68 19.03 0.03
N THR A 167 -0.01 18.44 1.02
CA THR A 167 -0.05 17.01 1.17
C THR A 167 -0.76 16.30 0.03
N ASN A 168 -0.17 15.20 -0.41
CA ASN A 168 -0.72 14.35 -1.46
C ASN A 168 -2.08 13.75 -1.10
N ALA A 169 -2.38 13.60 0.21
CA ALA A 169 -3.64 13.05 0.68
C ALA A 169 -4.89 13.80 0.17
N PHE A 170 -4.78 15.12 -0.09
CA PHE A 170 -5.89 15.96 -0.56
C PHE A 170 -5.81 16.29 -2.06
N ARG A 171 -4.78 15.80 -2.77
CA ARG A 171 -4.73 15.98 -4.22
C ARG A 171 -5.75 15.08 -4.89
N THR A 172 -6.59 15.67 -5.72
CA THR A 172 -7.39 14.93 -6.69
C THR A 172 -6.48 14.54 -7.84
N LEU A 173 -6.52 13.28 -8.23
CA LEU A 173 -5.90 12.83 -9.49
C LEU A 173 -6.87 13.28 -10.61
N ASP A 174 -6.76 14.53 -11.04
CA ASP A 174 -7.45 15.06 -12.22
C ASP A 174 -6.76 14.58 -13.51
#